data_8303ab5e456cbf429cf8345588f4e526
#
_entry.id   8303ab5e456cbf429cf8345588f4e526
#
_cell.length_a   1.000
_cell.length_b   1.000
_cell.length_c   1.000
_cell.angle_alpha   90.00
_cell.angle_beta   90.00
_cell.angle_gamma   90.00
#
_symmetry.space_group_name_H-M   'P 1'
#
loop_
_entity.id
_entity.type
_entity.pdbx_description
1 polymer ?
#
loop_
_entity_poly.entity_id
_entity_poly.type
_entity_poly.pdbx_seq_one_letter_code
_entity_poly.pdbx_strand_id
1 'polypeptide(L)'
;VSAPLDRDVRVAGPVTAELFASTSGTDSDFVVKLIDVYPEDAQKPSWSAEQGPKPGQYAATMNGYELPIAMEVRRGRFLESYETPHALTPDKPTRWDVPLRDRDHVFLKGHRIMVQIQSTWFPLIDRNPQTFVASIYEAKAADFVKATQKVYASPELASRIILPVIGP
;
A
#
# COMPACT_ATOMS: atom_id res chain seq x y z
N VAL A 1 -1.09 7.53 -8.83
CA VAL A 1 0.07 7.27 -9.72
C VAL A 1 0.62 8.60 -10.18
N SER A 2 1.95 8.77 -10.11
CA SER A 2 2.63 9.98 -10.60
C SER A 2 2.61 10.07 -12.15
N ALA A 3 2.99 11.22 -12.71
CA ALA A 3 3.47 11.29 -14.08
C ALA A 3 4.75 10.42 -14.23
N PRO A 4 5.16 10.05 -15.47
CA PRO A 4 6.46 9.44 -15.69
C PRO A 4 7.57 10.33 -15.13
N LEU A 5 8.54 9.71 -14.47
CA LEU A 5 9.67 10.44 -13.89
C LEU A 5 10.58 10.99 -15.00
N ASP A 6 11.05 12.22 -14.86
CA ASP A 6 11.97 12.87 -15.79
C ASP A 6 13.45 12.53 -15.52
N ARG A 7 13.72 11.95 -14.36
CA ARG A 7 15.03 11.48 -13.89
C ARG A 7 14.89 10.30 -12.95
N ASP A 8 16.01 9.67 -12.62
CA ASP A 8 16.05 8.66 -11.57
C ASP A 8 15.78 9.31 -10.20
N VAL A 9 15.00 8.61 -9.37
CA VAL A 9 14.66 9.03 -8.00
C VAL A 9 15.07 7.93 -7.05
N ARG A 10 16.13 8.15 -6.28
CA ARG A 10 16.58 7.21 -5.25
C ARG A 10 15.90 7.54 -3.92
N VAL A 11 15.24 6.54 -3.36
CA VAL A 11 14.65 6.57 -2.03
C VAL A 11 15.49 5.68 -1.13
N ALA A 12 16.03 6.22 -0.02
CA ALA A 12 16.76 5.41 0.96
C ALA A 12 16.47 5.89 2.39
N GLY A 13 15.88 5.01 3.18
CA GLY A 13 15.48 5.25 4.58
C GLY A 13 14.00 4.94 4.85
N PRO A 14 13.46 5.48 5.96
CA PRO A 14 12.10 5.16 6.41
C PRO A 14 11.02 5.76 5.49
N VAL A 15 10.18 4.88 4.94
CA VAL A 15 9.00 5.27 4.17
C VAL A 15 7.78 5.21 5.07
N THR A 16 6.98 6.27 5.07
CA THR A 16 5.75 6.33 5.88
C THR A 16 4.59 6.90 5.06
N ALA A 17 3.42 6.28 5.17
CA ALA A 17 2.18 6.87 4.69
C ALA A 17 1.41 7.49 5.87
N GLU A 18 1.03 8.75 5.72
CA GLU A 18 0.09 9.43 6.61
C GLU A 18 -1.24 9.53 5.90
N LEU A 19 -2.21 8.74 6.34
CA LEU A 19 -3.55 8.77 5.77
C LEU A 19 -4.50 9.48 6.72
N PHE A 20 -5.39 10.29 6.16
CA PHE A 20 -6.64 10.66 6.80
C PHE A 20 -7.74 9.82 6.18
N ALA A 21 -8.32 8.92 6.98
CA ALA A 21 -9.31 7.98 6.49
C ALA A 21 -10.43 7.77 7.51
N SER A 22 -11.59 7.35 7.02
CA SER A 22 -12.72 6.93 7.83
C SER A 22 -13.38 5.68 7.27
N THR A 23 -14.12 5.00 8.12
CA THR A 23 -15.00 3.89 7.76
C THR A 23 -16.41 4.16 8.29
N SER A 24 -17.43 3.66 7.63
CA SER A 24 -18.79 3.65 8.19
C SER A 24 -19.00 2.54 9.24
N GLY A 25 -18.02 1.67 9.41
CA GLY A 25 -18.00 0.62 10.43
C GLY A 25 -17.37 1.09 11.74
N THR A 26 -17.26 0.16 12.70
CA THR A 26 -16.60 0.38 13.99
C THR A 26 -15.21 -0.25 14.08
N ASP A 27 -14.76 -0.92 13.03
CA ASP A 27 -13.40 -1.40 12.81
C ASP A 27 -13.09 -1.39 11.33
N SER A 28 -11.82 -1.35 10.94
CA SER A 28 -11.33 -1.48 9.57
C SER A 28 -9.83 -1.65 9.55
N ASP A 29 -9.30 -2.09 8.42
CA ASP A 29 -7.86 -2.11 8.16
C ASP A 29 -7.58 -1.24 6.94
N PHE A 30 -6.42 -0.56 6.92
CA PHE A 30 -5.89 0.05 5.71
C PHE A 30 -4.52 -0.55 5.39
N VAL A 31 -4.39 -1.00 4.16
CA VAL A 31 -3.15 -1.52 3.58
C VAL A 31 -2.62 -0.47 2.63
N VAL A 32 -1.34 -0.15 2.74
CA VAL A 32 -0.66 0.77 1.82
C VAL A 32 0.45 0.02 1.11
N LYS A 33 0.53 0.21 -0.21
CA LYS A 33 1.60 -0.32 -1.04
C LYS A 33 2.27 0.82 -1.79
N LEU A 34 3.61 0.85 -1.73
CA LEU A 34 4.44 1.67 -2.61
C LEU A 34 4.90 0.78 -3.77
N ILE A 35 4.67 1.21 -4.99
CA ILE A 35 4.85 0.41 -6.20
C ILE A 35 5.65 1.21 -7.20
N ASP A 36 6.63 0.55 -7.82
CA ASP A 36 7.35 1.03 -8.99
C ASP A 36 6.65 0.50 -10.24
N VAL A 37 6.05 1.39 -11.02
CA VAL A 37 5.36 1.05 -12.27
C VAL A 37 6.30 1.24 -13.44
N TYR A 38 6.62 0.15 -14.09
CA TYR A 38 7.47 0.12 -15.27
C TYR A 38 6.74 0.71 -16.48
N PRO A 39 7.46 1.36 -17.43
CA PRO A 39 6.86 1.84 -18.66
C PRO A 39 6.37 0.66 -19.53
N GLU A 40 5.38 0.92 -20.40
CA GLU A 40 4.79 -0.08 -21.30
C GLU A 40 5.79 -0.63 -22.32
N ASP A 41 6.84 0.11 -22.63
CA ASP A 41 7.93 -0.24 -23.54
C ASP A 41 9.22 -0.66 -22.79
N ALA A 42 9.12 -1.05 -21.51
CA ALA A 42 10.26 -1.47 -20.73
C ALA A 42 11.01 -2.61 -21.44
N GLN A 43 12.32 -2.43 -21.62
CA GLN A 43 13.17 -3.43 -22.24
C GLN A 43 13.27 -4.68 -21.34
N LYS A 44 13.33 -5.84 -21.99
CA LYS A 44 13.63 -7.08 -21.30
C LYS A 44 15.02 -6.98 -20.63
N PRO A 45 15.22 -7.53 -19.45
CA PRO A 45 16.54 -7.63 -18.88
C PRO A 45 17.52 -8.28 -19.87
N SER A 46 18.73 -7.75 -20.00
CA SER A 46 19.74 -8.21 -20.97
C SER A 46 20.04 -9.71 -20.88
N TRP A 47 20.00 -10.28 -19.66
CA TRP A 47 20.18 -11.71 -19.43
C TRP A 47 19.06 -12.58 -20.01
N SER A 48 17.86 -12.04 -20.22
CA SER A 48 16.76 -12.77 -20.86
C SER A 48 16.77 -12.67 -22.39
N ALA A 49 17.46 -11.69 -22.94
CA ALA A 49 17.58 -11.50 -24.39
C ALA A 49 18.61 -12.43 -25.04
N GLU A 50 19.73 -12.71 -24.32
CA GLU A 50 20.82 -13.54 -24.85
C GLU A 50 20.56 -15.04 -24.75
N GLN A 51 19.81 -15.48 -23.75
CA GLN A 51 19.61 -16.91 -23.49
C GLN A 51 18.32 -17.48 -24.11
N GLY A 52 17.39 -16.63 -24.52
CA GLY A 52 16.06 -17.05 -24.96
C GLY A 52 15.29 -17.87 -23.91
N PRO A 53 13.98 -18.02 -24.00
CA PRO A 53 13.25 -18.91 -23.12
C PRO A 53 13.67 -20.37 -23.39
N LYS A 54 14.10 -21.09 -22.36
CA LYS A 54 14.24 -22.54 -22.44
C LYS A 54 12.84 -23.15 -22.65
N PRO A 55 12.73 -24.34 -23.28
CA PRO A 55 11.44 -25.01 -23.41
C PRO A 55 10.69 -25.08 -22.07
N GLY A 56 9.48 -24.54 -22.00
CA GLY A 56 8.67 -24.45 -20.79
C GLY A 56 8.89 -23.19 -19.91
N GLN A 57 9.85 -22.32 -20.26
CA GLN A 57 10.02 -21.01 -19.60
C GLN A 57 9.37 -19.91 -20.42
N TYR A 58 8.56 -19.09 -19.77
CA TYR A 58 7.99 -17.89 -20.37
C TYR A 58 8.95 -16.71 -20.14
N ALA A 59 9.31 -16.01 -21.19
CA ALA A 59 10.03 -14.74 -21.07
C ALA A 59 9.12 -13.74 -20.37
N ALA A 60 9.39 -13.43 -19.12
CA ALA A 60 8.71 -12.37 -18.41
C ALA A 60 9.02 -11.03 -19.07
N THR A 61 7.99 -10.31 -19.49
CA THR A 61 8.14 -8.92 -19.93
C THR A 61 7.89 -8.02 -18.73
N MET A 62 8.67 -6.95 -18.60
CA MET A 62 8.48 -5.95 -17.54
C MET A 62 7.60 -4.78 -17.99
N ASN A 63 6.97 -4.90 -19.17
CA ASN A 63 6.09 -3.86 -19.71
C ASN A 63 4.90 -3.63 -18.77
N GLY A 64 4.75 -2.40 -18.27
CA GLY A 64 3.66 -2.06 -17.37
C GLY A 64 3.69 -2.82 -16.04
N TYR A 65 4.81 -3.48 -15.70
CA TYR A 65 4.90 -4.26 -14.46
C TYR A 65 4.81 -3.37 -13.24
N GLU A 66 3.98 -3.76 -12.30
CA GLU A 66 3.79 -3.08 -11.02
C GLU A 66 4.62 -3.79 -9.95
N LEU A 67 5.86 -3.34 -9.73
CA LEU A 67 6.77 -3.92 -8.75
C LEU A 67 6.48 -3.38 -7.34
N PRO A 68 5.96 -4.18 -6.40
CA PRO A 68 5.76 -3.75 -5.03
C PRO A 68 7.10 -3.54 -4.31
N ILE A 69 7.39 -2.30 -3.89
CA ILE A 69 8.61 -1.91 -3.18
C ILE A 69 8.42 -2.03 -1.67
N ALA A 70 7.29 -1.58 -1.18
CA ALA A 70 6.95 -1.61 0.24
C ALA A 70 5.46 -1.83 0.41
N MET A 71 5.10 -2.58 1.44
CA MET A 71 3.72 -2.91 1.77
C MET A 71 3.58 -3.06 3.27
N GLU A 72 2.51 -2.48 3.83
CA GLU A 72 2.22 -2.59 5.25
C GLU A 72 0.72 -2.42 5.50
N VAL A 73 0.24 -2.97 6.63
CA VAL A 73 -1.13 -2.83 7.11
C VAL A 73 -1.17 -2.09 8.44
N ARG A 74 -2.15 -1.23 8.60
CA ARG A 74 -2.51 -0.65 9.89
C ARG A 74 -3.93 -1.05 10.25
N ARG A 75 -4.10 -1.73 11.38
CA ARG A 75 -5.41 -2.12 11.89
C ARG A 75 -6.01 -1.00 12.72
N GLY A 76 -7.25 -0.61 12.41
CA GLY A 76 -7.94 0.50 13.06
C GLY A 76 -8.07 0.35 14.55
N ARG A 77 -8.39 -0.84 15.01
CA ARG A 77 -8.50 -1.14 16.43
C ARG A 77 -7.22 -0.90 17.26
N PHE A 78 -6.06 -0.80 16.60
CA PHE A 78 -4.77 -0.57 17.23
C PHE A 78 -4.14 0.77 16.86
N LEU A 79 -4.93 1.78 16.46
CA LEU A 79 -4.40 3.10 16.13
C LEU A 79 -3.79 3.81 17.34
N GLU A 80 -4.41 3.68 18.50
CA GLU A 80 -3.99 4.36 19.74
C GLU A 80 -3.02 3.52 20.56
N SER A 81 -3.17 2.19 20.54
CA SER A 81 -2.35 1.26 21.30
C SER A 81 -2.25 -0.08 20.60
N TYR A 82 -1.07 -0.69 20.59
CA TYR A 82 -0.88 -2.06 20.10
C TYR A 82 -1.35 -3.14 21.08
N GLU A 83 -1.55 -2.78 22.35
CA GLU A 83 -1.93 -3.72 23.42
C GLU A 83 -3.43 -3.71 23.68
N THR A 84 -4.05 -2.54 23.60
CA THR A 84 -5.47 -2.35 23.92
C THR A 84 -6.23 -1.92 22.67
N PRO A 85 -7.09 -2.80 22.14
CA PRO A 85 -7.88 -2.45 20.96
C PRO A 85 -9.05 -1.52 21.33
N HIS A 86 -9.31 -0.53 20.45
CA HIS A 86 -10.42 0.41 20.57
C HIS A 86 -11.28 0.42 19.29
N ALA A 87 -12.58 0.60 19.47
CA ALA A 87 -13.48 0.77 18.34
C ALA A 87 -13.25 2.11 17.63
N LEU A 88 -13.33 2.10 16.31
CA LEU A 88 -13.37 3.34 15.53
C LEU A 88 -14.74 4.01 15.67
N THR A 89 -14.75 5.34 15.60
CA THR A 89 -15.99 6.11 15.47
C THR A 89 -16.41 6.13 14.01
N PRO A 90 -17.62 5.63 13.66
CA PRO A 90 -18.09 5.64 12.28
C PRO A 90 -18.05 7.03 11.64
N ASP A 91 -17.62 7.06 10.38
CA ASP A 91 -17.52 8.26 9.54
C ASP A 91 -16.61 9.39 10.06
N LYS A 92 -15.93 9.21 11.18
CA LYS A 92 -15.00 10.19 11.73
C LYS A 92 -13.65 10.10 11.00
N PRO A 93 -13.19 11.16 10.31
CA PRO A 93 -11.84 11.20 9.77
C PRO A 93 -10.80 11.04 10.88
N THR A 94 -9.93 10.08 10.74
CA THR A 94 -8.87 9.77 11.72
C THR A 94 -7.55 9.67 10.97
N ARG A 95 -6.46 10.08 11.61
CA ARG A 95 -5.10 9.92 11.08
C ARG A 95 -4.61 8.48 11.29
N TRP A 96 -4.04 7.92 10.22
CA TRP A 96 -3.44 6.59 10.19
C TRP A 96 -1.99 6.72 9.76
N ASP A 97 -1.08 6.47 10.67
CA ASP A 97 0.35 6.39 10.37
C ASP A 97 0.70 4.94 10.02
N VAL A 98 1.11 4.71 8.77
CA VAL A 98 1.44 3.39 8.24
C VAL A 98 2.94 3.37 7.89
N PRO A 99 3.80 2.85 8.79
CA PRO A 99 5.24 2.77 8.53
C PRO A 99 5.54 1.62 7.57
N LEU A 100 5.96 1.93 6.33
CA LEU A 100 6.34 0.95 5.32
C LEU A 100 7.78 0.46 5.48
N ARG A 101 8.42 0.79 6.60
CA ARG A 101 9.81 0.45 6.97
C ARG A 101 10.85 1.09 6.05
N ASP A 102 12.12 0.80 6.32
CA ASP A 102 13.23 1.33 5.54
C ASP A 102 13.29 0.66 4.17
N ARG A 103 13.54 1.47 3.15
CA ARG A 103 13.75 1.02 1.78
C ARG A 103 14.97 1.68 1.18
N ASP A 104 15.66 0.96 0.31
CA ASP A 104 16.63 1.50 -0.63
C ASP A 104 16.22 1.03 -2.03
N HIS A 105 15.73 1.96 -2.84
CA HIS A 105 15.22 1.68 -4.17
C HIS A 105 15.41 2.88 -5.10
N VAL A 106 15.70 2.60 -6.36
CA VAL A 106 15.79 3.62 -7.41
C VAL A 106 14.63 3.45 -8.36
N PHE A 107 13.71 4.41 -8.35
CA PHE A 107 12.73 4.55 -9.43
C PHE A 107 13.44 5.15 -10.63
N LEU A 108 13.52 4.43 -11.73
CA LEU A 108 14.23 4.88 -12.91
C LEU A 108 13.45 5.95 -13.69
N LYS A 109 14.15 6.73 -14.49
CA LYS A 109 13.54 7.64 -15.45
C LYS A 109 12.52 6.91 -16.35
N GLY A 110 11.36 7.51 -16.54
CA GLY A 110 10.26 6.91 -17.32
C GLY A 110 9.34 6.02 -16.48
N HIS A 111 9.78 5.51 -15.32
CA HIS A 111 8.91 4.82 -14.38
C HIS A 111 7.93 5.78 -13.70
N ARG A 112 6.95 5.22 -12.98
CA ARG A 112 6.00 5.99 -12.19
C ARG A 112 5.96 5.48 -10.76
N ILE A 113 5.81 6.39 -9.83
CA ILE A 113 5.57 6.05 -8.42
C ILE A 113 4.07 5.88 -8.22
N MET A 114 3.63 4.69 -7.77
CA MET A 114 2.24 4.45 -7.43
C MET A 114 2.09 4.14 -5.94
N VAL A 115 1.07 4.73 -5.34
CA VAL A 115 0.62 4.38 -4.00
C VAL A 115 -0.76 3.77 -4.12
N GLN A 116 -0.91 2.51 -3.68
CA GLN A 116 -2.19 1.82 -3.63
C GLN A 116 -2.66 1.75 -2.18
N ILE A 117 -3.92 2.09 -1.94
CA ILE A 117 -4.58 1.99 -0.64
C ILE A 117 -5.77 1.05 -0.78
N GLN A 118 -5.87 0.09 0.12
CA GLN A 118 -6.96 -0.90 0.12
C GLN A 118 -7.33 -1.24 1.58
N SER A 119 -8.54 -1.78 1.79
CA SER A 119 -9.05 -2.14 3.11
C SER A 119 -9.07 -3.66 3.37
N THR A 120 -8.46 -4.44 2.49
CA THR A 120 -8.30 -5.89 2.65
C THR A 120 -7.06 -6.39 1.92
N TRP A 121 -6.44 -7.44 2.43
CA TRP A 121 -5.30 -8.12 1.80
C TRP A 121 -5.37 -9.63 2.03
N PHE A 122 -6.57 -10.17 1.93
CA PHE A 122 -6.77 -11.61 2.04
C PHE A 122 -6.14 -12.35 0.82
N PRO A 123 -5.51 -13.51 1.02
CA PRO A 123 -5.41 -14.32 2.23
C PRO A 123 -4.17 -14.01 3.09
N LEU A 124 -3.35 -13.02 2.73
CA LEU A 124 -2.14 -12.70 3.49
C LEU A 124 -2.46 -12.15 4.90
N ILE A 125 -3.55 -11.41 5.00
CA ILE A 125 -4.07 -10.85 6.25
C ILE A 125 -5.56 -11.20 6.35
N ASP A 126 -6.01 -11.56 7.54
CA ASP A 126 -7.41 -11.85 7.81
C ASP A 126 -8.32 -10.69 7.42
N ARG A 127 -9.49 -11.01 6.89
CA ARG A 127 -10.49 -10.00 6.59
C ARG A 127 -11.03 -9.38 7.88
N ASN A 128 -11.07 -8.05 7.90
CA ASN A 128 -11.71 -7.32 8.99
C ASN A 128 -13.23 -7.38 8.82
N PRO A 129 -14.01 -7.71 9.88
CA PRO A 129 -15.46 -7.76 9.82
C PRO A 129 -16.12 -6.38 9.65
N GLN A 130 -15.38 -5.28 9.78
CA GLN A 130 -15.84 -3.88 9.79
C GLN A 130 -16.72 -3.55 11.01
N THR A 131 -16.89 -4.51 11.90
CA THR A 131 -17.52 -4.38 13.21
C THR A 131 -16.49 -4.67 14.27
N PHE A 132 -16.42 -3.83 15.32
CA PHE A 132 -15.53 -4.09 16.43
C PHE A 132 -16.00 -5.29 17.23
N VAL A 133 -15.21 -6.36 17.20
CA VAL A 133 -15.44 -7.61 17.94
C VAL A 133 -14.26 -7.88 18.87
N ALA A 134 -14.43 -8.67 19.90
CA ALA A 134 -13.37 -8.98 20.86
C ALA A 134 -12.15 -9.62 20.16
N SER A 135 -12.39 -10.56 19.25
CA SER A 135 -11.37 -11.22 18.45
C SER A 135 -11.82 -11.36 17.01
N ILE A 136 -11.00 -10.88 16.05
CA ILE A 136 -11.28 -11.06 14.62
C ILE A 136 -11.31 -12.55 14.23
N TYR A 137 -10.49 -13.37 14.89
CA TYR A 137 -10.42 -14.82 14.62
C TYR A 137 -11.68 -15.58 15.07
N GLU A 138 -12.44 -15.00 15.99
CA GLU A 138 -13.69 -15.57 16.50
C GLU A 138 -14.93 -14.93 15.85
N ALA A 139 -14.73 -14.00 14.91
CA ALA A 139 -15.79 -13.31 14.20
C ALA A 139 -16.66 -14.32 13.40
N LYS A 140 -17.96 -14.19 13.56
CA LYS A 140 -18.96 -15.02 12.87
C LYS A 140 -19.40 -14.32 11.58
N ALA A 141 -20.01 -15.04 10.67
CA ALA A 141 -20.52 -14.49 9.42
C ALA A 141 -21.43 -13.26 9.61
N ALA A 142 -22.20 -13.23 10.70
CA ALA A 142 -23.08 -12.10 11.03
C ALA A 142 -22.34 -10.84 11.46
N ASP A 143 -21.08 -10.94 11.88
CA ASP A 143 -20.26 -9.78 12.30
C ASP A 143 -19.69 -9.03 11.09
N PHE A 144 -19.63 -9.68 9.91
CA PHE A 144 -19.12 -9.08 8.69
C PHE A 144 -20.19 -8.19 8.05
N VAL A 145 -19.96 -6.90 8.05
CA VAL A 145 -20.88 -5.91 7.49
C VAL A 145 -20.26 -5.18 6.30
N LYS A 146 -21.11 -4.69 5.42
CA LYS A 146 -20.70 -3.78 4.35
C LYS A 146 -20.34 -2.42 4.96
N ALA A 147 -19.15 -1.92 4.64
CA ALA A 147 -18.72 -0.60 5.07
C ALA A 147 -18.23 0.24 3.89
N THR A 148 -18.33 1.54 4.02
CA THR A 148 -17.78 2.53 3.09
C THR A 148 -16.48 3.06 3.67
N GLN A 149 -15.41 2.92 2.91
CA GLN A 149 -14.09 3.46 3.25
C GLN A 149 -13.89 4.78 2.50
N LYS A 150 -13.36 5.78 3.20
CA LYS A 150 -13.02 7.09 2.60
C LYS A 150 -11.58 7.42 2.92
N VAL A 151 -10.83 7.87 1.92
CA VAL A 151 -9.49 8.45 2.08
C VAL A 151 -9.58 9.91 1.65
N TYR A 152 -9.09 10.80 2.49
CA TYR A 152 -9.22 12.24 2.31
C TYR A 152 -7.95 12.83 1.70
N ALA A 153 -8.13 13.82 0.83
CA ALA A 153 -7.05 14.55 0.17
C ALA A 153 -7.30 16.06 0.13
N SER A 154 -8.11 16.58 1.07
CA SER A 154 -8.30 18.03 1.21
C SER A 154 -7.11 18.70 1.88
N PRO A 155 -6.97 20.04 1.80
CA PRO A 155 -5.90 20.75 2.50
C PRO A 155 -5.86 20.49 4.00
N GLU A 156 -7.02 20.33 4.64
CA GLU A 156 -7.15 20.09 6.10
C GLU A 156 -6.90 18.60 6.47
N LEU A 157 -7.14 17.68 5.53
CA LEU A 157 -7.02 16.23 5.69
C LEU A 157 -6.17 15.66 4.56
N ALA A 158 -4.93 16.13 4.44
CA ALA A 158 -4.02 15.79 3.36
C ALA A 158 -3.34 14.45 3.60
N SER A 159 -3.90 13.38 3.02
CA SER A 159 -3.19 12.09 2.96
C SER A 159 -1.97 12.20 2.06
N ARG A 160 -0.85 11.61 2.50
CA ARG A 160 0.43 11.69 1.78
C ARG A 160 1.31 10.47 2.06
N ILE A 161 2.27 10.25 1.17
CA ILE A 161 3.42 9.37 1.42
C ILE A 161 4.67 10.23 1.59
N ILE A 162 5.50 9.88 2.56
CA ILE A 162 6.78 10.51 2.85
C ILE A 162 7.87 9.58 2.35
N LEU A 163 8.63 10.04 1.37
CA LEU A 163 9.73 9.32 0.76
C LEU A 163 11.05 10.01 1.09
N PRO A 164 12.02 9.33 1.72
CA PRO A 164 13.36 9.88 1.98
C PRO A 164 14.18 9.87 0.69
N VAL A 165 14.00 10.90 -0.16
CA VAL A 165 14.72 11.03 -1.42
C VAL A 165 16.14 11.47 -1.14
N ILE A 166 17.13 10.72 -1.65
CA ILE A 166 18.54 11.10 -1.64
C ILE A 166 18.80 11.92 -2.91
N GLY A 167 19.40 13.08 -2.73
CA GLY A 167 19.80 13.93 -3.85
C GLY A 167 20.86 13.27 -4.75
N PRO A 168 21.05 13.78 -5.96
CA PRO A 168 22.07 13.31 -6.89
C PRO A 168 23.46 13.52 -6.32
#